data_7b9e708ef60f66b993426c828333bf0e
#
_entry.id   7b9e708ef60f66b993426c828333bf0e
#
_cell.length_a   1.000
_cell.length_b   1.000
_cell.length_c   1.000
_cell.angle_alpha   90.00
_cell.angle_beta   90.00
_cell.angle_gamma   90.00
#
_symmetry.space_group_name_H-M   'P 1'
#
loop_
_entity.id
_entity.type
_entity.pdbx_description
1 polymer ?
#
loop_
_entity_poly.entity_id
_entity_poly.type
_entity_poly.pdbx_seq_one_letter_code
_entity_poly.pdbx_strand_id
1 'polypeptide(L)'
;FHQVSGIHVRNALCDSFGYYQAANKVLAHGMMAASPMGKLRQLTVEVMQAQGLSAEQAERVVEEGWCIPDPVISAKQFTDTWTLFSYLHQQNIKIGIATSDDRAPTQAMIEAFDIEEFIATMVCSDDGIPSKPAPDMVTTICQRMNIEPSKAMVIGDTTSDLKMGRAAGAGLVVGVLSGVSAAKDL
;
A
#
# COMPACT_ATOMS: atom_id res chain seq x y z
N PHE A 1 22.44 -23.60 22.54
CA PHE A 1 21.69 -23.20 21.32
C PHE A 1 20.21 -23.32 21.64
N HIS A 2 19.51 -22.22 21.95
CA HIS A 2 18.05 -22.22 21.98
C HIS A 2 17.59 -22.36 20.53
N GLN A 3 17.00 -23.48 20.21
CA GLN A 3 16.38 -23.71 18.91
C GLN A 3 15.14 -22.82 18.83
N VAL A 4 15.22 -21.75 18.05
CA VAL A 4 14.07 -20.86 17.83
C VAL A 4 13.00 -21.67 17.12
N SER A 5 11.82 -21.83 17.75
CA SER A 5 10.72 -22.58 17.13
C SER A 5 10.15 -21.78 15.97
N GLY A 6 10.13 -22.37 14.76
CA GLY A 6 9.56 -21.73 13.58
C GLY A 6 8.09 -21.29 13.75
N ILE A 7 7.33 -21.96 14.64
CA ILE A 7 5.95 -21.55 14.98
C ILE A 7 5.94 -20.24 15.75
N HIS A 8 6.85 -20.05 16.70
CA HIS A 8 6.93 -18.81 17.48
C HIS A 8 7.31 -17.63 16.58
N VAL A 9 8.29 -17.79 15.69
CA VAL A 9 8.67 -16.77 14.71
C VAL A 9 7.50 -16.40 13.81
N ARG A 10 6.82 -17.40 13.25
CA ARG A 10 5.65 -17.15 12.39
C ARG A 10 4.55 -16.37 13.12
N ASN A 11 4.23 -16.74 14.35
CA ASN A 11 3.21 -16.05 15.12
C ASN A 11 3.64 -14.60 15.41
N ALA A 12 4.88 -14.39 15.83
CA ALA A 12 5.42 -13.06 16.08
C ALA A 12 5.42 -12.17 14.82
N LEU A 13 5.73 -12.73 13.65
CA LEU A 13 5.64 -12.02 12.37
C LEU A 13 4.18 -11.67 12.03
N CYS A 14 3.25 -12.61 12.16
CA CYS A 14 1.85 -12.33 11.89
C CYS A 14 1.30 -11.24 12.79
N ASP A 15 1.60 -11.28 14.08
CA ASP A 15 1.17 -10.27 15.05
C ASP A 15 1.78 -8.91 14.71
N SER A 16 3.09 -8.85 14.42
CA SER A 16 3.78 -7.61 14.07
C SER A 16 3.31 -7.01 12.75
N PHE A 17 2.95 -7.85 11.79
CA PHE A 17 2.43 -7.43 10.49
C PHE A 17 0.96 -7.03 10.52
N GLY A 18 0.25 -7.37 11.59
CA GLY A 18 -1.20 -7.20 11.66
C GLY A 18 -1.94 -8.20 10.77
N TYR A 19 -1.46 -9.47 10.75
CA TYR A 19 -2.12 -10.56 10.04
C TYR A 19 -2.80 -11.51 11.02
N TYR A 20 -4.13 -11.56 10.98
CA TYR A 20 -4.91 -12.44 11.84
C TYR A 20 -5.06 -13.82 11.22
N GLN A 21 -4.22 -14.77 11.66
CA GLN A 21 -4.10 -16.11 11.06
C GLN A 21 -5.41 -16.90 11.12
N ALA A 22 -6.17 -16.84 12.22
CA ALA A 22 -7.38 -17.63 12.39
C ALA A 22 -8.49 -17.29 11.39
N ALA A 23 -8.52 -16.05 10.88
CA ALA A 23 -9.47 -15.59 9.89
C ALA A 23 -8.85 -15.38 8.50
N ASN A 24 -7.55 -15.68 8.33
CA ASN A 24 -6.79 -15.44 7.10
C ASN A 24 -6.99 -13.99 6.59
N LYS A 25 -6.79 -13.02 7.50
CA LYS A 25 -7.15 -11.62 7.22
C LYS A 25 -6.05 -10.65 7.63
N VAL A 26 -5.74 -9.70 6.74
CA VAL A 26 -4.94 -8.52 7.05
C VAL A 26 -5.80 -7.52 7.82
N LEU A 27 -5.26 -6.98 8.91
CA LEU A 27 -5.94 -5.94 9.71
C LEU A 27 -5.77 -4.57 9.02
N ALA A 28 -6.84 -3.80 8.96
CA ALA A 28 -6.88 -2.50 8.26
C ALA A 28 -5.83 -1.48 8.77
N HIS A 29 -5.40 -1.59 10.03
CA HIS A 29 -4.36 -0.74 10.62
C HIS A 29 -3.04 -1.48 10.84
N GLY A 30 -2.92 -2.72 10.34
CA GLY A 30 -1.70 -3.51 10.41
C GLY A 30 -0.61 -2.96 9.51
N MET A 31 0.64 -3.27 9.88
CA MET A 31 1.80 -2.85 9.09
C MET A 31 1.74 -3.37 7.65
N MET A 32 1.21 -4.59 7.45
CA MET A 32 1.06 -5.20 6.12
C MET A 32 0.11 -4.42 5.20
N ALA A 33 -0.90 -3.72 5.77
CA ALA A 33 -1.87 -2.94 4.99
C ALA A 33 -1.40 -1.53 4.62
N ALA A 34 -0.38 -1.00 5.33
CA ALA A 34 -0.08 0.43 5.27
C ALA A 34 1.42 0.77 5.13
N SER A 35 2.30 -0.24 5.03
CA SER A 35 3.74 -0.01 5.02
C SER A 35 4.41 -0.44 3.73
N PRO A 36 5.44 0.30 3.28
CA PRO A 36 6.30 -0.12 2.18
C PRO A 36 6.97 -1.47 2.45
N MET A 37 7.30 -2.21 1.40
CA MET A 37 7.96 -3.52 1.51
C MET A 37 9.31 -3.44 2.24
N GLY A 38 10.07 -2.36 2.06
CA GLY A 38 11.33 -2.14 2.80
C GLY A 38 11.13 -2.07 4.30
N LYS A 39 10.03 -1.44 4.77
CA LYS A 39 9.71 -1.36 6.20
C LYS A 39 9.25 -2.71 6.76
N LEU A 40 8.51 -3.48 5.98
CA LEU A 40 8.13 -4.85 6.35
C LEU A 40 9.35 -5.76 6.45
N ARG A 41 10.30 -5.64 5.51
CA ARG A 41 11.57 -6.36 5.57
C ARG A 41 12.36 -6.00 6.85
N GLN A 42 12.49 -4.71 7.15
CA GLN A 42 13.15 -4.26 8.38
C GLN A 42 12.47 -4.83 9.63
N LEU A 43 11.14 -4.75 9.72
CA LEU A 43 10.37 -5.31 10.81
C LEU A 43 10.59 -6.83 10.95
N THR A 44 10.73 -7.54 9.83
CA THR A 44 11.06 -8.98 9.84
C THR A 44 12.40 -9.23 10.52
N VAL A 45 13.44 -8.44 10.19
CA VAL A 45 14.75 -8.52 10.86
C VAL A 45 14.63 -8.27 12.36
N GLU A 46 13.90 -7.23 12.75
CA GLU A 46 13.68 -6.88 14.16
C GLU A 46 12.96 -8.01 14.93
N VAL A 47 11.94 -8.62 14.32
CA VAL A 47 11.23 -9.77 14.91
C VAL A 47 12.19 -10.96 15.05
N MET A 48 13.02 -11.26 14.06
CA MET A 48 14.01 -12.35 14.16
C MET A 48 15.01 -12.11 15.30
N GLN A 49 15.48 -10.88 15.46
CA GLN A 49 16.37 -10.49 16.56
C GLN A 49 15.66 -10.65 17.92
N ALA A 50 14.41 -10.22 18.03
CA ALA A 50 13.62 -10.39 19.26
C ALA A 50 13.40 -11.88 19.61
N GLN A 51 13.47 -12.77 18.63
CA GLN A 51 13.41 -14.23 18.85
C GLN A 51 14.79 -14.85 19.15
N GLY A 52 15.84 -14.03 19.30
CA GLY A 52 17.15 -14.47 19.79
C GLY A 52 18.23 -14.67 18.72
N LEU A 53 17.99 -14.28 17.47
CA LEU A 53 19.02 -14.26 16.44
C LEU A 53 19.95 -13.03 16.63
N SER A 54 21.23 -13.16 16.31
CA SER A 54 22.08 -11.99 16.18
C SER A 54 21.66 -11.14 14.97
N ALA A 55 22.07 -9.86 14.93
CA ALA A 55 21.78 -8.97 13.81
C ALA A 55 22.22 -9.58 12.47
N GLU A 56 23.42 -10.12 12.41
CA GLU A 56 23.96 -10.77 11.20
C GLU A 56 23.17 -12.02 10.79
N GLN A 57 22.77 -12.85 11.77
CA GLN A 57 21.96 -14.02 11.51
C GLN A 57 20.57 -13.65 11.00
N ALA A 58 19.93 -12.64 11.61
CA ALA A 58 18.60 -12.17 11.22
C ALA A 58 18.63 -11.61 9.79
N GLU A 59 19.60 -10.75 9.46
CA GLU A 59 19.73 -10.22 8.10
C GLU A 59 19.93 -11.32 7.08
N ARG A 60 20.82 -12.29 7.33
CA ARG A 60 21.05 -13.40 6.41
C ARG A 60 19.79 -14.25 6.19
N VAL A 61 19.09 -14.60 7.26
CA VAL A 61 17.84 -15.40 7.15
C VAL A 61 16.78 -14.64 6.36
N VAL A 62 16.66 -13.34 6.59
CA VAL A 62 15.71 -12.51 5.85
C VAL A 62 16.15 -12.37 4.39
N GLU A 63 17.41 -12.15 4.10
CA GLU A 63 17.93 -12.06 2.73
C GLU A 63 17.66 -13.34 1.92
N GLU A 64 17.90 -14.50 2.53
CA GLU A 64 17.66 -15.80 1.91
C GLU A 64 16.17 -16.17 1.75
N GLY A 65 15.32 -15.69 2.67
CA GLY A 65 13.89 -16.03 2.72
C GLY A 65 12.95 -14.94 2.21
N TRP A 66 13.42 -13.72 1.98
CA TRP A 66 12.56 -12.61 1.56
C TRP A 66 12.13 -12.77 0.10
N CYS A 67 10.87 -13.03 -0.08
CA CYS A 67 10.27 -13.16 -1.40
C CYS A 67 9.16 -12.10 -1.56
N ILE A 68 9.28 -11.25 -2.55
CA ILE A 68 8.23 -10.32 -2.94
C ILE A 68 7.38 -11.05 -3.99
N PRO A 69 6.09 -11.29 -3.73
CA PRO A 69 5.20 -11.88 -4.72
C PRO A 69 5.15 -11.03 -5.99
N ASP A 70 5.02 -11.68 -7.13
CA ASP A 70 4.78 -10.96 -8.39
C ASP A 70 3.47 -10.17 -8.26
N PRO A 71 3.51 -8.83 -8.38
CA PRO A 71 2.34 -7.99 -8.21
C PRO A 71 1.27 -8.28 -9.26
N VAL A 72 1.67 -8.61 -10.49
CA VAL A 72 0.75 -8.88 -11.60
C VAL A 72 -0.01 -10.19 -11.38
N ILE A 73 0.68 -11.25 -10.94
CA ILE A 73 0.05 -12.55 -10.65
C ILE A 73 -0.90 -12.44 -9.45
N SER A 74 -0.54 -11.62 -8.47
CA SER A 74 -1.32 -11.45 -7.23
C SER A 74 -2.48 -10.46 -7.37
N ALA A 75 -2.43 -9.57 -8.35
CA ALA A 75 -3.44 -8.54 -8.56
C ALA A 75 -4.75 -9.13 -9.10
N LYS A 76 -5.85 -8.65 -8.53
CA LYS A 76 -7.20 -8.99 -9.00
C LYS A 76 -8.00 -7.71 -9.21
N GLN A 77 -8.43 -7.47 -10.42
CA GLN A 77 -9.32 -6.36 -10.72
C GLN A 77 -10.72 -6.63 -10.14
N PHE A 78 -11.30 -5.64 -9.47
CA PHE A 78 -12.68 -5.69 -8.98
C PHE A 78 -13.69 -5.28 -10.04
N THR A 79 -13.24 -4.57 -11.08
CA THR A 79 -14.04 -4.10 -12.21
C THR A 79 -13.16 -4.07 -13.45
N ASP A 80 -13.74 -3.83 -14.61
CA ASP A 80 -13.01 -3.50 -15.82
C ASP A 80 -12.40 -2.09 -15.66
N THR A 81 -11.14 -2.07 -15.22
CA THR A 81 -10.40 -0.85 -14.92
C THR A 81 -10.15 -0.02 -16.18
N TRP A 82 -9.88 -0.69 -17.32
CA TRP A 82 -9.67 -0.01 -18.58
C TRP A 82 -10.90 0.77 -19.02
N THR A 83 -12.06 0.14 -19.02
CA THR A 83 -13.33 0.79 -19.37
C THR A 83 -13.64 1.97 -18.46
N LEU A 84 -13.43 1.81 -17.14
CA LEU A 84 -13.66 2.88 -16.17
C LEU A 84 -12.73 4.08 -16.42
N PHE A 85 -11.43 3.81 -16.60
CA PHE A 85 -10.43 4.87 -16.74
C PHE A 85 -10.55 5.57 -18.10
N SER A 86 -10.84 4.82 -19.16
CA SER A 86 -11.16 5.37 -20.49
C SER A 86 -12.37 6.31 -20.43
N TYR A 87 -13.44 5.91 -19.72
CA TYR A 87 -14.61 6.78 -19.53
C TYR A 87 -14.25 8.07 -18.79
N LEU A 88 -13.52 7.98 -17.68
CA LEU A 88 -13.08 9.15 -16.93
C LEU A 88 -12.20 10.08 -17.78
N HIS A 89 -11.28 9.51 -18.56
CA HIS A 89 -10.43 10.26 -19.47
C HIS A 89 -11.24 11.02 -20.54
N GLN A 90 -12.27 10.39 -21.13
CA GLN A 90 -13.19 11.02 -22.09
C GLN A 90 -13.97 12.18 -21.47
N GLN A 91 -14.19 12.16 -20.15
CA GLN A 91 -14.81 13.26 -19.40
C GLN A 91 -13.77 14.35 -18.98
N ASN A 92 -12.53 14.28 -19.47
CA ASN A 92 -11.42 15.16 -19.08
C ASN A 92 -11.09 15.10 -17.57
N ILE A 93 -11.38 13.99 -16.90
CA ILE A 93 -11.00 13.75 -15.52
C ILE A 93 -9.59 13.17 -15.50
N LYS A 94 -8.66 13.88 -14.85
CA LYS A 94 -7.29 13.42 -14.67
C LYS A 94 -7.23 12.41 -13.55
N ILE A 95 -6.47 11.33 -13.76
CA ILE A 95 -6.31 10.25 -12.79
C ILE A 95 -4.89 10.29 -12.24
N GLY A 96 -4.78 10.26 -10.90
CA GLY A 96 -3.52 10.16 -10.19
C GLY A 96 -3.55 8.99 -9.20
N ILE A 97 -2.41 8.35 -8.99
CA ILE A 97 -2.25 7.24 -8.06
C ILE A 97 -1.42 7.69 -6.86
N ALA A 98 -1.93 7.46 -5.65
CA ALA A 98 -1.21 7.59 -4.39
C ALA A 98 -1.18 6.21 -3.70
N THR A 99 -0.02 5.55 -3.66
CA THR A 99 0.10 4.20 -3.12
C THR A 99 1.18 4.08 -2.05
N SER A 100 0.97 3.13 -1.12
CA SER A 100 2.00 2.70 -0.17
C SER A 100 2.93 1.64 -0.76
N ASP A 101 2.66 1.18 -1.98
CA ASP A 101 3.55 0.30 -2.73
C ASP A 101 4.71 1.08 -3.35
N ASP A 102 5.78 0.37 -3.66
CA ASP A 102 6.92 0.92 -4.35
C ASP A 102 6.59 1.14 -5.85
N ARG A 103 7.34 2.02 -6.50
CA ARG A 103 7.09 2.44 -7.89
C ARG A 103 7.14 1.29 -8.87
N ALA A 104 8.14 0.41 -8.77
CA ALA A 104 8.34 -0.67 -9.73
C ALA A 104 7.15 -1.66 -9.78
N PRO A 105 6.63 -2.22 -8.66
CA PRO A 105 5.45 -3.07 -8.69
C PRO A 105 4.19 -2.31 -9.13
N THR A 106 4.04 -1.02 -8.77
CA THR A 106 2.90 -0.20 -9.20
C THR A 106 2.90 -0.02 -10.72
N GLN A 107 4.06 0.30 -11.31
CA GLN A 107 4.21 0.45 -12.75
C GLN A 107 3.91 -0.87 -13.49
N ALA A 108 4.42 -1.99 -13.00
CA ALA A 108 4.14 -3.31 -13.59
C ALA A 108 2.64 -3.65 -13.61
N MET A 109 1.89 -3.29 -12.57
CA MET A 109 0.42 -3.47 -12.56
C MET A 109 -0.30 -2.55 -13.55
N ILE A 110 0.13 -1.28 -13.65
CA ILE A 110 -0.44 -0.31 -14.59
C ILE A 110 -0.28 -0.81 -16.03
N GLU A 111 0.91 -1.29 -16.38
CA GLU A 111 1.22 -1.88 -17.69
C GLU A 111 0.41 -3.15 -17.96
N ALA A 112 0.35 -4.07 -16.99
CA ALA A 112 -0.39 -5.32 -17.11
C ALA A 112 -1.90 -5.12 -17.28
N PHE A 113 -2.44 -4.02 -16.77
CA PHE A 113 -3.86 -3.66 -16.90
C PHE A 113 -4.14 -2.75 -18.11
N ASP A 114 -3.10 -2.40 -18.88
CA ASP A 114 -3.19 -1.54 -20.07
C ASP A 114 -3.87 -0.19 -19.79
N ILE A 115 -3.50 0.44 -18.65
CA ILE A 115 -4.10 1.69 -18.19
C ILE A 115 -3.11 2.85 -18.06
N GLU A 116 -1.88 2.67 -18.54
CA GLU A 116 -0.80 3.66 -18.41
C GLU A 116 -1.18 5.02 -19.04
N GLU A 117 -1.79 5.00 -20.21
CA GLU A 117 -2.20 6.20 -20.93
C GLU A 117 -3.20 7.09 -20.17
N PHE A 118 -3.95 6.52 -19.22
CA PHE A 118 -4.94 7.24 -18.42
C PHE A 118 -4.35 7.87 -17.16
N ILE A 119 -3.14 7.44 -16.73
CA ILE A 119 -2.52 7.89 -15.49
C ILE A 119 -1.70 9.14 -15.72
N ALA A 120 -2.18 10.29 -15.24
CA ALA A 120 -1.49 11.56 -15.39
C ALA A 120 -0.22 11.65 -14.52
N THR A 121 -0.24 11.06 -13.33
CA THR A 121 0.91 11.00 -12.41
C THR A 121 0.69 9.96 -11.30
N MET A 122 1.78 9.51 -10.68
CA MET A 122 1.71 8.68 -9.48
C MET A 122 2.73 9.14 -8.43
N VAL A 123 2.40 8.87 -7.16
CA VAL A 123 3.26 9.02 -6.01
C VAL A 123 3.26 7.69 -5.26
N CYS A 124 4.45 7.12 -5.11
CA CYS A 124 4.71 5.82 -4.53
C CYS A 124 5.49 5.95 -3.21
N SER A 125 5.60 4.88 -2.45
CA SER A 125 6.23 4.88 -1.13
C SER A 125 7.72 5.24 -1.17
N ASP A 126 8.40 4.90 -2.26
CA ASP A 126 9.84 5.10 -2.49
C ASP A 126 10.17 6.47 -3.16
N ASP A 127 9.18 7.34 -3.38
CA ASP A 127 9.41 8.68 -3.95
C ASP A 127 9.99 9.70 -2.94
N GLY A 128 10.21 9.32 -1.69
CA GLY A 128 10.71 10.22 -0.65
C GLY A 128 9.68 11.27 -0.16
N ILE A 129 8.41 11.05 -0.45
CA ILE A 129 7.29 11.90 -0.03
C ILE A 129 6.67 11.32 1.24
N PRO A 130 6.28 12.13 2.25
CA PRO A 130 5.64 11.65 3.45
C PRO A 130 4.45 10.73 3.15
N SER A 131 4.45 9.57 3.80
CA SER A 131 3.44 8.53 3.57
C SER A 131 2.09 8.89 4.20
N LYS A 132 1.04 8.24 3.71
CA LYS A 132 -0.31 8.26 4.33
C LYS A 132 -0.21 8.01 5.85
N PRO A 133 -0.92 8.73 6.70
CA PRO A 133 -2.03 9.66 6.42
C PRO A 133 -1.63 11.13 6.19
N ALA A 134 -0.35 11.45 6.00
CA ALA A 134 0.09 12.81 5.65
C ALA A 134 -0.52 13.24 4.30
N PRO A 135 -0.84 14.55 4.11
CA PRO A 135 -1.49 15.04 2.90
C PRO A 135 -0.60 15.07 1.67
N ASP A 136 0.70 14.84 1.85
CA ASP A 136 1.76 15.18 0.90
C ASP A 136 1.63 14.47 -0.45
N MET A 137 1.21 13.20 -0.46
CA MET A 137 1.00 12.48 -1.72
C MET A 137 -0.11 13.12 -2.55
N VAL A 138 -1.26 13.45 -1.94
CA VAL A 138 -2.38 14.11 -2.65
C VAL A 138 -2.00 15.50 -3.10
N THR A 139 -1.37 16.30 -2.24
CA THR A 139 -0.94 17.65 -2.59
C THR A 139 0.10 17.65 -3.72
N THR A 140 1.04 16.71 -3.70
CA THR A 140 2.03 16.53 -4.79
C THR A 140 1.36 16.16 -6.11
N ILE A 141 0.41 15.22 -6.10
CA ILE A 141 -0.36 14.83 -7.28
C ILE A 141 -1.13 16.04 -7.83
N CYS A 142 -1.83 16.77 -6.97
CA CYS A 142 -2.58 17.96 -7.36
C CYS A 142 -1.67 19.03 -7.97
N GLN A 143 -0.50 19.28 -7.38
CA GLN A 143 0.50 20.20 -7.92
C GLN A 143 1.00 19.78 -9.30
N ARG A 144 1.38 18.51 -9.47
CA ARG A 144 1.84 17.99 -10.76
C ARG A 144 0.78 18.08 -11.86
N MET A 145 -0.49 17.95 -11.50
CA MET A 145 -1.62 18.08 -12.42
C MET A 145 -2.11 19.53 -12.61
N ASN A 146 -1.60 20.49 -11.84
CA ASN A 146 -2.07 21.86 -11.76
C ASN A 146 -3.57 21.93 -11.41
N ILE A 147 -3.96 21.24 -10.33
CA ILE A 147 -5.33 21.17 -9.83
C ILE A 147 -5.33 21.55 -8.35
N GLU A 148 -6.31 22.38 -7.93
CA GLU A 148 -6.54 22.65 -6.52
C GLU A 148 -7.07 21.41 -5.81
N PRO A 149 -6.56 21.03 -4.62
CA PRO A 149 -7.05 19.87 -3.87
C PRO A 149 -8.58 19.86 -3.66
N SER A 150 -9.19 21.02 -3.49
CA SER A 150 -10.65 21.19 -3.34
C SER A 150 -11.46 20.73 -4.56
N LYS A 151 -10.81 20.54 -5.71
CA LYS A 151 -11.41 19.99 -6.94
C LYS A 151 -11.09 18.52 -7.16
N ALA A 152 -10.29 17.93 -6.27
CA ALA A 152 -9.94 16.52 -6.34
C ALA A 152 -10.91 15.65 -5.54
N MET A 153 -11.14 14.43 -6.02
CA MET A 153 -11.75 13.35 -5.27
C MET A 153 -10.67 12.34 -4.90
N VAL A 154 -10.61 11.98 -3.62
CA VAL A 154 -9.74 10.90 -3.13
C VAL A 154 -10.59 9.67 -2.86
N ILE A 155 -10.20 8.54 -3.43
CA ILE A 155 -10.86 7.24 -3.22
C ILE A 155 -9.84 6.30 -2.60
N GLY A 156 -10.20 5.63 -1.52
CA GLY A 156 -9.32 4.67 -0.85
C GLY A 156 -10.08 3.69 0.02
N ASP A 157 -9.42 2.61 0.41
CA ASP A 157 -10.01 1.53 1.19
C ASP A 157 -9.51 1.48 2.64
N THR A 158 -8.63 2.43 3.02
CA THR A 158 -8.07 2.51 4.37
C THR A 158 -8.39 3.84 5.06
N THR A 159 -8.44 3.80 6.39
CA THR A 159 -8.53 5.03 7.21
C THR A 159 -7.40 6.02 6.89
N SER A 160 -6.22 5.52 6.51
CA SER A 160 -5.08 6.36 6.14
C SER A 160 -5.33 7.13 4.84
N ASP A 161 -5.98 6.52 3.85
CA ASP A 161 -6.39 7.19 2.60
C ASP A 161 -7.38 8.32 2.89
N LEU A 162 -8.40 8.03 3.71
CA LEU A 162 -9.43 9.03 4.03
C LEU A 162 -8.85 10.19 4.83
N LYS A 163 -7.96 9.92 5.78
CA LYS A 163 -7.27 10.96 6.55
C LYS A 163 -6.37 11.80 5.65
N MET A 164 -5.60 11.17 4.76
CA MET A 164 -4.76 11.85 3.77
C MET A 164 -5.58 12.80 2.89
N GLY A 165 -6.68 12.30 2.32
CA GLY A 165 -7.57 13.12 1.47
C GLY A 165 -8.16 14.32 2.22
N ARG A 166 -8.66 14.10 3.45
CA ARG A 166 -9.18 15.19 4.31
C ARG A 166 -8.09 16.20 4.69
N ALA A 167 -6.92 15.72 5.08
CA ALA A 167 -5.79 16.58 5.45
C ALA A 167 -5.27 17.41 4.26
N ALA A 168 -5.35 16.89 3.05
CA ALA A 168 -5.01 17.61 1.82
C ALA A 168 -6.07 18.66 1.40
N GLY A 169 -7.24 18.66 2.01
CA GLY A 169 -8.34 19.52 1.61
C GLY A 169 -9.05 19.08 0.33
N ALA A 170 -9.07 17.76 0.06
CA ALA A 170 -9.79 17.22 -1.09
C ALA A 170 -11.28 17.56 -1.04
N GLY A 171 -11.86 17.91 -2.19
CA GLY A 171 -13.27 18.29 -2.30
C GLY A 171 -14.24 17.16 -1.98
N LEU A 172 -13.82 15.92 -2.22
CA LEU A 172 -14.56 14.72 -1.87
C LEU A 172 -13.60 13.61 -1.43
N VAL A 173 -13.96 12.89 -0.37
CA VAL A 173 -13.20 11.72 0.10
C VAL A 173 -14.16 10.54 0.23
N VAL A 174 -13.87 9.47 -0.50
CA VAL A 174 -14.74 8.29 -0.63
C VAL A 174 -14.02 7.06 -0.10
N GLY A 175 -14.63 6.38 0.86
CA GLY A 175 -14.19 5.07 1.32
C GLY A 175 -14.83 3.95 0.50
N VAL A 176 -14.03 2.98 0.03
CA VAL A 176 -14.52 1.79 -0.66
C VAL A 176 -14.35 0.55 0.20
N LEU A 177 -15.29 -0.39 0.11
CA LEU A 177 -15.32 -1.61 0.92
C LEU A 177 -14.73 -2.83 0.19
N SER A 178 -14.11 -2.61 -0.96
CA SER A 178 -13.45 -3.66 -1.75
C SER A 178 -12.07 -4.07 -1.23
N GLY A 179 -11.49 -3.30 -0.30
CA GLY A 179 -10.16 -3.54 0.26
C GLY A 179 -10.17 -4.14 1.66
N VAL A 180 -9.22 -3.70 2.49
CA VAL A 180 -8.95 -4.31 3.80
C VAL A 180 -9.87 -3.82 4.92
N SER A 181 -10.49 -2.65 4.78
CA SER A 181 -11.34 -2.04 5.84
C SER A 181 -12.80 -2.45 5.71
N ALA A 182 -13.47 -2.59 6.85
CA ALA A 182 -14.93 -2.70 6.92
C ALA A 182 -15.55 -1.29 7.08
N ALA A 183 -16.86 -1.16 6.80
CA ALA A 183 -17.55 0.14 6.88
C ALA A 183 -17.43 0.83 8.25
N LYS A 184 -17.31 0.06 9.34
CA LYS A 184 -17.12 0.59 10.70
C LYS A 184 -15.72 1.17 10.94
N ASP A 185 -14.77 0.86 10.07
CA ASP A 185 -13.35 1.26 10.19
C ASP A 185 -13.06 2.53 9.37
N LEU A 186 -13.94 2.88 8.40
CA LEU A 186 -13.87 4.04 7.51
C LEU A 186 -14.75 5.19 8.00
#